data_5600e0979370ca85b9f9930d452e8d92
#
_entry.id   5600e0979370ca85b9f9930d452e8d92
#
_cell.length_a   1.000
_cell.length_b   1.000
_cell.length_c   1.000
_cell.angle_alpha   90.00
_cell.angle_beta   90.00
_cell.angle_gamma   90.00
#
_symmetry.space_group_name_H-M   'P 1'
#
loop_
_entity.id
_entity.type
_entity.pdbx_description
1 polymer ?
#
loop_
_entity_poly.entity_id
_entity_poly.type
_entity_poly.pdbx_seq_one_letter_code
_entity_poly.pdbx_strand_id
1 'polypeptide(L)'
;MTIVDQRDNRSRVKGALDAGATYIQDTVTKENLDSFLSSHLSAGDFLLDLAWNIDANTILSWAHDHDVMYLNTSIEQWDPYEGGNNKHPLERTLYVRHMAMREMMAKWDKPGKTAIVEHGANPGLVSHLVKKALVDIANKTIEDGIATDAIKSALAAEDYAKLAQALTVKVIHISERDTQVSDKPKLLNEFVNTWSVEGLYEEGVAPAELGWGTHEKKLPPLSYEHKSGPKTQIAIAQPGAKTWVRSWVPDMEITGMVIRHGEAFTIPDHLTVWDGDKAVYRPTVHYAYCPTDAAIASLRELEHRNWDLTENQRIMNDEIIDGNDRLGVLLMGHPYKSWWTGSLLSIHDSRKLIPNQSATTVQVASAVFAAVAWAVKNPDKGILVPDDMPWREVLAYAEKYWGGFHSAPADWTPIDNRKDFFEGWNGKEYDSDPWQFSNFLV
;
A
#
# COMPACT_ATOMS: atom_id res chain seq x y z
N MET A 1 -24.36 14.02 3.12
CA MET A 1 -23.27 13.14 3.62
C MET A 1 -23.45 12.95 5.11
N THR A 2 -23.34 11.71 5.58
CA THR A 2 -23.34 11.37 7.02
C THR A 2 -21.96 10.85 7.42
N ILE A 3 -21.43 11.33 8.53
CA ILE A 3 -20.18 10.92 9.12
C ILE A 3 -20.51 10.16 10.40
N VAL A 4 -19.95 8.96 10.55
CA VAL A 4 -20.11 8.12 11.73
C VAL A 4 -18.75 7.87 12.36
N ASP A 5 -18.64 8.05 13.67
CA ASP A 5 -17.43 7.76 14.43
C ASP A 5 -17.81 7.38 15.88
N GLN A 6 -17.10 6.45 16.47
CA GLN A 6 -17.31 6.06 17.87
C GLN A 6 -16.90 7.17 18.85
N ARG A 7 -15.96 8.05 18.46
CA ARG A 7 -15.48 9.18 19.27
C ARG A 7 -16.15 10.48 18.83
N ASP A 8 -16.21 11.47 19.69
CA ASP A 8 -16.63 12.81 19.30
C ASP A 8 -15.49 13.56 18.60
N ASN A 9 -15.49 13.48 17.27
CA ASN A 9 -14.54 14.16 16.39
C ASN A 9 -15.14 15.36 15.64
N ARG A 10 -16.28 15.93 16.10
CA ARG A 10 -16.97 17.07 15.43
C ARG A 10 -16.04 18.24 15.18
N SER A 11 -15.13 18.55 16.10
CA SER A 11 -14.17 19.64 15.93
C SER A 11 -13.21 19.43 14.74
N ARG A 12 -12.85 18.18 14.47
CA ARG A 12 -11.96 17.81 13.35
C ARG A 12 -12.65 17.87 12.00
N VAL A 13 -13.95 17.63 11.96
CA VAL A 13 -14.77 17.62 10.74
C VAL A 13 -15.64 18.85 10.57
N LYS A 14 -15.31 19.95 11.28
CA LYS A 14 -16.10 21.20 11.26
C LYS A 14 -16.39 21.69 9.85
N GLY A 15 -15.43 21.66 8.93
CA GLY A 15 -15.63 22.08 7.54
C GLY A 15 -16.70 21.27 6.82
N ALA A 16 -16.81 19.98 7.06
CA ALA A 16 -17.85 19.13 6.49
C ALA A 16 -19.22 19.44 7.11
N LEU A 17 -19.27 19.69 8.42
CA LEU A 17 -20.51 20.08 9.12
C LEU A 17 -21.02 21.44 8.63
N ASP A 18 -20.14 22.41 8.47
CA ASP A 18 -20.46 23.74 7.92
C ASP A 18 -20.97 23.64 6.47
N ALA A 19 -20.53 22.60 5.73
CA ALA A 19 -21.02 22.29 4.39
C ALA A 19 -22.30 21.43 4.37
N GLY A 20 -22.91 21.16 5.53
CA GLY A 20 -24.20 20.47 5.65
C GLY A 20 -24.10 18.95 5.88
N ALA A 21 -22.95 18.42 6.26
CA ALA A 21 -22.85 17.02 6.67
C ALA A 21 -23.51 16.79 8.04
N THR A 22 -24.07 15.59 8.24
CA THR A 22 -24.57 15.14 9.55
C THR A 22 -23.50 14.30 10.24
N TYR A 23 -23.37 14.47 11.55
CA TYR A 23 -22.45 13.67 12.38
C TYR A 23 -23.24 12.80 13.36
N ILE A 24 -22.94 11.52 13.36
CA ILE A 24 -23.48 10.52 14.28
C ILE A 24 -22.33 9.99 15.11
N GLN A 25 -22.42 10.13 16.43
CA GLN A 25 -21.51 9.44 17.34
C GLN A 25 -22.15 8.12 17.73
N ASP A 26 -21.64 7.03 17.15
CA ASP A 26 -22.13 5.68 17.44
C ASP A 26 -21.03 4.67 17.15
N THR A 27 -21.17 3.47 17.74
CA THR A 27 -20.22 2.35 17.57
C THR A 27 -20.90 1.25 16.75
N VAL A 28 -20.31 0.92 15.61
CA VAL A 28 -20.72 -0.21 14.79
C VAL A 28 -20.10 -1.48 15.36
N THR A 29 -20.92 -2.49 15.62
CA THR A 29 -20.53 -3.81 16.17
C THR A 29 -21.05 -4.92 15.26
N LYS A 30 -20.62 -6.17 15.52
CA LYS A 30 -21.14 -7.35 14.80
C LYS A 30 -22.66 -7.46 14.89
N GLU A 31 -23.22 -7.12 16.05
CA GLU A 31 -24.64 -7.29 16.37
C GLU A 31 -25.53 -6.21 15.76
N ASN A 32 -25.00 -4.99 15.58
CA ASN A 32 -25.80 -3.86 15.09
C ASN A 32 -25.52 -3.47 13.63
N LEU A 33 -24.46 -4.01 13.00
CA LEU A 33 -23.99 -3.60 11.67
C LEU A 33 -25.13 -3.57 10.63
N ASP A 34 -25.88 -4.65 10.49
CA ASP A 34 -26.95 -4.75 9.50
C ASP A 34 -28.05 -3.70 9.74
N SER A 35 -28.56 -3.62 10.96
CA SER A 35 -29.61 -2.64 11.32
C SER A 35 -29.10 -1.20 11.23
N PHE A 36 -27.85 -0.97 11.58
CA PHE A 36 -27.22 0.35 11.49
C PHE A 36 -27.09 0.79 10.03
N LEU A 37 -26.49 -0.03 9.17
CA LEU A 37 -26.32 0.31 7.75
C LEU A 37 -27.68 0.48 7.06
N SER A 38 -28.64 -0.44 7.31
CA SER A 38 -30.00 -0.36 6.73
C SER A 38 -30.79 0.87 7.14
N SER A 39 -30.49 1.47 8.31
CA SER A 39 -31.13 2.70 8.75
C SER A 39 -30.56 3.97 8.11
N HIS A 40 -29.39 3.90 7.50
CA HIS A 40 -28.65 5.07 6.99
C HIS A 40 -28.38 5.04 5.48
N LEU A 41 -28.47 3.88 4.85
CA LEU A 41 -28.11 3.66 3.45
C LEU A 41 -29.27 3.01 2.67
N SER A 42 -29.40 3.39 1.42
CA SER A 42 -30.36 2.89 0.46
C SER A 42 -29.65 2.50 -0.84
N ALA A 43 -30.31 1.70 -1.68
CA ALA A 43 -29.77 1.32 -2.98
C ALA A 43 -29.35 2.55 -3.80
N GLY A 44 -28.12 2.51 -4.34
CA GLY A 44 -27.50 3.60 -5.07
C GLY A 44 -26.68 4.57 -4.23
N ASP A 45 -26.73 4.47 -2.90
CA ASP A 45 -25.86 5.25 -2.02
C ASP A 45 -24.40 4.77 -2.10
N PHE A 46 -23.50 5.52 -1.47
CA PHE A 46 -22.08 5.24 -1.41
C PHE A 46 -21.62 5.12 0.05
N LEU A 47 -21.04 3.99 0.42
CA LEU A 47 -20.39 3.74 1.71
C LEU A 47 -18.88 3.88 1.57
N LEU A 48 -18.30 4.89 2.22
CA LEU A 48 -16.87 5.05 2.39
C LEU A 48 -16.48 4.52 3.77
N ASP A 49 -15.76 3.39 3.79
CA ASP A 49 -15.33 2.71 5.00
C ASP A 49 -13.85 3.02 5.29
N LEU A 50 -13.65 3.82 6.32
CA LEU A 50 -12.34 4.20 6.86
C LEU A 50 -12.20 3.72 8.31
N ALA A 51 -13.05 2.78 8.72
CA ALA A 51 -13.08 2.28 10.09
C ALA A 51 -11.95 1.29 10.33
N TRP A 52 -11.50 1.24 11.57
CA TRP A 52 -10.56 0.25 12.06
C TRP A 52 -11.29 -0.85 12.83
N ASN A 53 -10.89 -2.11 12.65
CA ASN A 53 -11.47 -3.27 13.34
C ASN A 53 -12.97 -3.50 13.08
N ILE A 54 -13.44 -3.18 11.88
CA ILE A 54 -14.72 -3.65 11.36
C ILE A 54 -14.44 -4.58 10.17
N ASP A 55 -15.03 -5.79 10.16
CA ASP A 55 -14.75 -6.77 9.12
C ASP A 55 -15.20 -6.29 7.74
N ALA A 56 -14.23 -6.03 6.87
CA ALA A 56 -14.45 -5.47 5.53
C ALA A 56 -15.28 -6.41 4.65
N ASN A 57 -15.10 -7.74 4.75
CA ASN A 57 -15.88 -8.70 3.95
C ASN A 57 -17.35 -8.71 4.37
N THR A 58 -17.66 -8.52 5.64
CA THR A 58 -19.03 -8.41 6.14
C THR A 58 -19.71 -7.14 5.58
N ILE A 59 -19.02 -5.98 5.62
CA ILE A 59 -19.57 -4.73 5.05
C ILE A 59 -19.72 -4.85 3.54
N LEU A 60 -18.70 -5.39 2.85
CA LEU A 60 -18.71 -5.57 1.39
C LEU A 60 -19.87 -6.46 0.92
N SER A 61 -20.14 -7.58 1.66
CA SER A 61 -21.28 -8.45 1.37
C SER A 61 -22.60 -7.72 1.57
N TRP A 62 -22.72 -6.97 2.66
CA TRP A 62 -23.92 -6.16 2.92
C TRP A 62 -24.15 -5.13 1.80
N ALA A 63 -23.10 -4.40 1.40
CA ALA A 63 -23.17 -3.39 0.34
C ALA A 63 -23.59 -4.00 -1.01
N HIS A 64 -23.04 -5.18 -1.35
CA HIS A 64 -23.42 -5.95 -2.54
C HIS A 64 -24.90 -6.33 -2.53
N ASP A 65 -25.40 -6.85 -1.43
CA ASP A 65 -26.78 -7.36 -1.30
C ASP A 65 -27.82 -6.21 -1.30
N HIS A 66 -27.41 -5.00 -0.91
CA HIS A 66 -28.26 -3.80 -0.85
C HIS A 66 -28.07 -2.82 -2.00
N ASP A 67 -27.32 -3.21 -3.05
CA ASP A 67 -27.01 -2.35 -4.21
C ASP A 67 -26.39 -0.99 -3.81
N VAL A 68 -25.49 -0.98 -2.81
CA VAL A 68 -24.73 0.17 -2.31
C VAL A 68 -23.32 0.13 -2.88
N MET A 69 -22.81 1.26 -3.36
CA MET A 69 -21.39 1.39 -3.75
C MET A 69 -20.51 1.41 -2.50
N TYR A 70 -19.30 0.86 -2.62
CA TYR A 70 -18.40 0.71 -1.48
C TYR A 70 -16.95 1.09 -1.82
N LEU A 71 -16.24 1.62 -0.84
CA LEU A 71 -14.79 1.79 -0.89
C LEU A 71 -14.20 1.66 0.51
N ASN A 72 -13.09 0.92 0.63
CA ASN A 72 -12.25 0.92 1.81
C ASN A 72 -10.77 1.19 1.47
N THR A 73 -9.96 1.44 2.50
CA THR A 73 -8.51 1.65 2.38
C THR A 73 -7.70 0.45 2.89
N SER A 74 -8.36 -0.53 3.54
CA SER A 74 -7.74 -1.75 4.07
C SER A 74 -8.78 -2.86 4.24
N ILE A 75 -8.35 -4.12 4.17
CA ILE A 75 -9.22 -5.27 4.47
C ILE A 75 -9.11 -5.57 5.97
N GLU A 76 -9.93 -4.89 6.76
CA GLU A 76 -9.99 -5.04 8.21
C GLU A 76 -10.72 -6.33 8.64
N GLN A 77 -10.54 -6.70 9.90
CA GLN A 77 -11.26 -7.78 10.59
C GLN A 77 -11.72 -7.28 11.96
N TRP A 78 -12.81 -7.86 12.51
CA TRP A 78 -13.32 -7.50 13.84
C TRP A 78 -12.27 -7.60 14.94
N ASP A 79 -11.48 -8.67 14.92
CA ASP A 79 -10.35 -8.88 15.80
C ASP A 79 -9.20 -9.55 15.03
N PRO A 80 -8.24 -8.76 14.54
CA PRO A 80 -7.09 -9.29 13.80
C PRO A 80 -6.17 -10.14 14.69
N TYR A 81 -6.30 -10.04 16.01
CA TYR A 81 -5.47 -10.75 17.01
C TYR A 81 -6.15 -12.01 17.56
N GLU A 82 -7.38 -12.32 17.16
CA GLU A 82 -8.11 -13.52 17.56
C GLU A 82 -7.26 -14.79 17.35
N GLY A 83 -7.13 -15.61 18.39
CA GLY A 83 -6.24 -16.77 18.39
C GLY A 83 -4.76 -16.47 18.68
N GLY A 84 -4.38 -15.20 18.77
CA GLY A 84 -3.07 -14.74 19.23
C GLY A 84 -1.88 -15.36 18.50
N ASN A 85 -0.79 -15.61 19.23
CA ASN A 85 0.45 -16.17 18.70
C ASN A 85 0.35 -17.65 18.27
N ASN A 86 -0.80 -18.31 18.47
CA ASN A 86 -1.02 -19.69 18.06
C ASN A 86 -1.36 -19.84 16.57
N LYS A 87 -1.73 -18.75 15.90
CA LYS A 87 -1.95 -18.79 14.44
C LYS A 87 -0.63 -18.84 13.69
N HIS A 88 -0.58 -19.70 12.67
CA HIS A 88 0.57 -19.77 11.76
C HIS A 88 0.78 -18.42 11.05
N PRO A 89 2.03 -17.96 10.79
CA PRO A 89 2.28 -16.68 10.10
C PRO A 89 1.48 -16.50 8.81
N LEU A 90 1.33 -17.55 7.98
CA LEU A 90 0.53 -17.49 6.75
C LEU A 90 -0.96 -17.17 7.00
N GLU A 91 -1.51 -17.54 8.16
CA GLU A 91 -2.93 -17.28 8.50
C GLU A 91 -3.17 -15.83 8.94
N ARG A 92 -2.08 -15.07 9.14
CA ARG A 92 -2.10 -13.66 9.59
C ARG A 92 -1.79 -12.68 8.46
N THR A 93 -1.77 -13.14 7.22
CA THR A 93 -1.46 -12.35 6.02
C THR A 93 -2.69 -11.70 5.42
N LEU A 94 -2.49 -10.60 4.67
CA LEU A 94 -3.55 -10.03 3.82
C LEU A 94 -3.94 -10.98 2.69
N TYR A 95 -3.01 -11.82 2.24
CA TYR A 95 -3.31 -12.87 1.25
C TYR A 95 -4.53 -13.71 1.63
N VAL A 96 -4.60 -14.19 2.88
CA VAL A 96 -5.75 -15.03 3.30
C VAL A 96 -7.05 -14.21 3.38
N ARG A 97 -6.96 -12.92 3.71
CA ARG A 97 -8.12 -12.01 3.69
C ARG A 97 -8.65 -11.83 2.26
N HIS A 98 -7.77 -11.62 1.28
CA HIS A 98 -8.12 -11.59 -0.15
C HIS A 98 -8.71 -12.91 -0.64
N MET A 99 -8.15 -14.05 -0.22
CA MET A 99 -8.72 -15.35 -0.61
C MET A 99 -10.13 -15.55 -0.06
N ALA A 100 -10.38 -15.17 1.20
CA ALA A 100 -11.71 -15.20 1.79
C ALA A 100 -12.69 -14.29 1.03
N MET A 101 -12.27 -13.09 0.64
CA MET A 101 -13.06 -12.20 -0.20
C MET A 101 -13.39 -12.85 -1.56
N ARG A 102 -12.40 -13.41 -2.24
CA ARG A 102 -12.60 -14.08 -3.54
C ARG A 102 -13.55 -15.30 -3.44
N GLU A 103 -13.45 -16.08 -2.37
CA GLU A 103 -14.36 -17.19 -2.09
C GLU A 103 -15.79 -16.72 -1.81
N MET A 104 -15.96 -15.58 -1.16
CA MET A 104 -17.26 -14.94 -0.95
C MET A 104 -17.85 -14.47 -2.28
N MET A 105 -17.09 -13.72 -3.08
CA MET A 105 -17.49 -13.22 -4.39
C MET A 105 -17.88 -14.33 -5.37
N ALA A 106 -17.19 -15.47 -5.33
CA ALA A 106 -17.48 -16.61 -6.21
C ALA A 106 -18.86 -17.23 -5.99
N LYS A 107 -19.54 -16.88 -4.88
CA LYS A 107 -20.90 -17.35 -4.56
C LYS A 107 -21.99 -16.39 -5.03
N TRP A 108 -21.63 -15.23 -5.55
CA TRP A 108 -22.60 -14.21 -5.98
C TRP A 108 -23.08 -14.45 -7.40
N ASP A 109 -24.38 -14.28 -7.61
CA ASP A 109 -25.02 -14.47 -8.92
C ASP A 109 -24.86 -13.25 -9.84
N LYS A 110 -24.51 -12.08 -9.29
CA LYS A 110 -24.33 -10.83 -10.02
C LYS A 110 -23.07 -10.12 -9.54
N PRO A 111 -22.40 -9.29 -10.38
CA PRO A 111 -21.21 -8.55 -9.96
C PRO A 111 -21.48 -7.44 -8.93
N GLY A 112 -22.73 -6.96 -8.80
CA GLY A 112 -23.11 -5.90 -7.88
C GLY A 112 -22.71 -4.48 -8.33
N LYS A 113 -22.91 -3.51 -7.43
CA LYS A 113 -22.45 -2.14 -7.60
C LYS A 113 -20.91 -2.06 -7.51
N THR A 114 -20.36 -0.93 -7.98
CA THR A 114 -18.92 -0.68 -7.87
C THR A 114 -18.50 -0.68 -6.41
N ALA A 115 -17.59 -1.59 -6.09
CA ALA A 115 -16.95 -1.67 -4.80
C ALA A 115 -15.43 -1.73 -5.00
N ILE A 116 -14.70 -0.80 -4.41
CA ILE A 116 -13.24 -0.70 -4.55
C ILE A 116 -12.61 -1.07 -3.21
N VAL A 117 -11.76 -2.08 -3.24
CA VAL A 117 -11.13 -2.63 -2.05
C VAL A 117 -9.67 -2.20 -1.99
N GLU A 118 -9.23 -1.69 -0.84
CA GLU A 118 -7.86 -1.25 -0.57
C GLU A 118 -7.41 -0.10 -1.48
N HIS A 119 -8.17 1.01 -1.51
CA HIS A 119 -7.76 2.19 -2.26
C HIS A 119 -7.53 3.42 -1.38
N GLY A 120 -6.34 3.50 -0.81
CA GLY A 120 -5.72 4.70 -0.26
C GLY A 120 -4.55 5.15 -1.13
N ALA A 121 -3.53 5.71 -0.52
CA ALA A 121 -2.27 6.02 -1.20
C ALA A 121 -1.50 4.72 -1.50
N ASN A 122 -1.26 3.93 -0.47
CA ASN A 122 -0.72 2.59 -0.45
C ASN A 122 -1.36 1.82 0.74
N PRO A 123 -2.08 0.73 0.45
CA PRO A 123 -2.47 0.25 -0.88
C PRO A 123 -3.38 1.23 -1.62
N GLY A 124 -3.34 1.18 -2.94
CA GLY A 124 -4.22 1.97 -3.79
C GLY A 124 -3.52 2.70 -4.93
N LEU A 125 -3.23 4.01 -4.77
CA LEU A 125 -2.72 4.84 -5.86
C LEU A 125 -1.38 4.35 -6.40
N VAL A 126 -0.56 3.69 -5.60
CA VAL A 126 0.73 3.09 -6.02
C VAL A 126 0.57 2.02 -7.11
N SER A 127 -0.53 1.25 -7.16
CA SER A 127 -0.82 0.32 -8.25
C SER A 127 -0.96 1.05 -9.59
N HIS A 128 -1.55 2.23 -9.59
CA HIS A 128 -1.63 3.08 -10.79
C HIS A 128 -0.27 3.66 -11.17
N LEU A 129 0.56 4.01 -10.17
CA LEU A 129 1.92 4.48 -10.40
C LEU A 129 2.82 3.38 -11.00
N VAL A 130 2.61 2.11 -10.65
CA VAL A 130 3.31 0.97 -11.30
C VAL A 130 3.00 0.93 -12.79
N LYS A 131 1.72 1.04 -13.17
CA LYS A 131 1.32 1.06 -14.59
C LYS A 131 1.91 2.28 -15.31
N LYS A 132 1.87 3.45 -14.67
CA LYS A 132 2.51 4.66 -15.21
C LYS A 132 4.01 4.47 -15.42
N ALA A 133 4.73 3.94 -14.43
CA ALA A 133 6.17 3.68 -14.52
C ALA A 133 6.49 2.71 -15.67
N LEU A 134 5.74 1.61 -15.82
CA LEU A 134 5.90 0.67 -16.93
C LEU A 134 5.74 1.35 -18.30
N VAL A 135 4.73 2.22 -18.44
CA VAL A 135 4.49 2.99 -19.67
C VAL A 135 5.63 4.00 -19.92
N ASP A 136 6.08 4.70 -18.88
CA ASP A 136 7.16 5.68 -19.00
C ASP A 136 8.50 5.00 -19.42
N ILE A 137 8.83 3.87 -18.79
CA ILE A 137 10.01 3.07 -19.15
C ILE A 137 9.91 2.57 -20.60
N ALA A 138 8.75 2.05 -21.00
CA ALA A 138 8.53 1.57 -22.37
C ALA A 138 8.70 2.70 -23.40
N ASN A 139 8.11 3.87 -23.15
CA ASN A 139 8.26 5.03 -24.01
C ASN A 139 9.73 5.47 -24.10
N LYS A 140 10.45 5.46 -22.99
CA LYS A 140 11.89 5.77 -22.98
C LYS A 140 12.69 4.77 -23.80
N THR A 141 12.36 3.46 -23.76
CA THR A 141 13.01 2.47 -24.64
C THR A 141 12.75 2.71 -26.13
N ILE A 142 11.55 3.21 -26.46
CA ILE A 142 11.20 3.58 -27.84
C ILE A 142 11.99 4.82 -28.29
N GLU A 143 12.07 5.84 -27.45
CA GLU A 143 12.87 7.07 -27.73
C GLU A 143 14.33 6.74 -27.94
N ASP A 144 14.90 5.85 -27.13
CA ASP A 144 16.31 5.46 -27.20
C ASP A 144 16.58 4.42 -28.34
N GLY A 145 15.55 3.95 -29.02
CA GLY A 145 15.68 3.02 -30.13
C GLY A 145 16.04 1.58 -29.70
N ILE A 146 15.84 1.22 -28.42
CA ILE A 146 16.13 -0.12 -27.86
C ILE A 146 14.89 -0.97 -27.61
N ALA A 147 13.68 -0.43 -27.88
CA ALA A 147 12.43 -1.14 -27.67
C ALA A 147 12.29 -2.34 -28.60
N THR A 148 12.05 -3.52 -28.03
CA THR A 148 11.72 -4.74 -28.79
C THR A 148 10.27 -4.70 -29.32
N ASP A 149 9.94 -5.57 -30.28
CA ASP A 149 8.56 -5.69 -30.76
C ASP A 149 7.61 -6.18 -29.66
N ALA A 150 8.10 -6.99 -28.70
CA ALA A 150 7.34 -7.42 -27.54
C ALA A 150 6.94 -6.23 -26.65
N ILE A 151 7.86 -5.29 -26.38
CA ILE A 151 7.56 -4.06 -25.61
C ILE A 151 6.50 -3.25 -26.34
N LYS A 152 6.67 -2.99 -27.65
CA LYS A 152 5.74 -2.19 -28.44
C LYS A 152 4.34 -2.83 -28.47
N SER A 153 4.27 -4.14 -28.68
CA SER A 153 3.01 -4.88 -28.75
C SER A 153 2.28 -4.89 -27.40
N ALA A 154 2.99 -5.14 -26.30
CA ALA A 154 2.41 -5.15 -24.95
C ALA A 154 1.93 -3.74 -24.53
N LEU A 155 2.71 -2.70 -24.85
CA LEU A 155 2.34 -1.31 -24.61
C LEU A 155 1.06 -0.92 -25.39
N ALA A 156 0.99 -1.26 -26.67
CA ALA A 156 -0.17 -0.97 -27.50
C ALA A 156 -1.45 -1.71 -27.05
N ALA A 157 -1.29 -2.91 -26.50
CA ALA A 157 -2.37 -3.72 -25.95
C ALA A 157 -2.76 -3.35 -24.51
N GLU A 158 -2.02 -2.47 -23.85
CA GLU A 158 -2.12 -2.19 -22.41
C GLU A 158 -2.04 -3.47 -21.54
N ASP A 159 -1.29 -4.49 -22.01
CA ASP A 159 -1.03 -5.72 -21.27
C ASP A 159 0.16 -5.50 -20.33
N TYR A 160 -0.13 -5.01 -19.14
CA TYR A 160 0.91 -4.61 -18.17
C TYR A 160 1.74 -5.78 -17.66
N ALA A 161 1.19 -6.99 -17.59
CA ALA A 161 1.94 -8.18 -17.21
C ALA A 161 3.01 -8.53 -18.27
N LYS A 162 2.60 -8.59 -19.54
CA LYS A 162 3.54 -8.80 -20.64
C LYS A 162 4.49 -7.62 -20.86
N LEU A 163 4.04 -6.40 -20.56
CA LEU A 163 4.90 -5.21 -20.63
C LEU A 163 6.02 -5.28 -19.59
N ALA A 164 5.68 -5.61 -18.34
CA ALA A 164 6.65 -5.80 -17.25
C ALA A 164 7.65 -6.93 -17.59
N GLN A 165 7.14 -8.04 -18.13
CA GLN A 165 7.98 -9.16 -18.59
C GLN A 165 8.93 -8.73 -19.74
N ALA A 166 8.41 -8.06 -20.75
CA ALA A 166 9.20 -7.62 -21.92
C ALA A 166 10.25 -6.57 -21.55
N LEU A 167 9.95 -5.71 -20.56
CA LEU A 167 10.88 -4.77 -19.97
C LEU A 167 11.88 -5.42 -19.00
N THR A 168 11.72 -6.71 -18.68
CA THR A 168 12.55 -7.46 -17.72
C THR A 168 12.51 -6.92 -16.28
N VAL A 169 11.41 -6.30 -15.87
CA VAL A 169 11.24 -5.84 -14.48
C VAL A 169 11.31 -7.04 -13.54
N LYS A 170 12.18 -7.00 -12.55
CA LYS A 170 12.37 -8.08 -11.59
C LYS A 170 11.81 -7.76 -10.21
N VAL A 171 12.00 -6.53 -9.74
CA VAL A 171 11.60 -6.12 -8.40
C VAL A 171 10.83 -4.80 -8.47
N ILE A 172 9.79 -4.69 -7.68
CA ILE A 172 9.01 -3.47 -7.48
C ILE A 172 8.95 -3.22 -5.97
N HIS A 173 9.50 -2.09 -5.53
CA HIS A 173 9.24 -1.58 -4.20
C HIS A 173 8.15 -0.51 -4.26
N ILE A 174 7.22 -0.58 -3.34
CA ILE A 174 6.55 0.62 -2.89
C ILE A 174 7.58 1.30 -2.00
N SER A 175 8.19 2.36 -2.51
CA SER A 175 9.35 2.99 -1.86
C SER A 175 8.95 4.32 -1.28
N GLU A 176 9.07 4.45 0.05
CA GLU A 176 8.62 5.61 0.77
C GLU A 176 9.62 6.09 1.81
N ARG A 177 9.85 7.39 1.83
CA ARG A 177 10.56 8.09 2.91
C ARG A 177 9.77 9.32 3.34
N ASP A 178 9.26 9.28 4.55
CA ASP A 178 8.67 10.44 5.22
C ASP A 178 9.78 11.18 6.01
N THR A 179 10.08 12.41 5.59
CA THR A 179 11.07 13.29 6.22
C THR A 179 10.43 14.39 7.05
N GLN A 180 9.11 14.36 7.27
CA GLN A 180 8.41 15.40 8.04
C GLN A 180 8.93 15.45 9.48
N VAL A 181 9.20 16.65 9.96
CA VAL A 181 9.72 16.91 11.30
C VAL A 181 8.79 17.81 12.08
N SER A 182 8.66 17.53 13.37
CA SER A 182 7.82 18.28 14.31
C SER A 182 8.67 19.17 15.21
N ASP A 183 8.13 20.33 15.63
CA ASP A 183 8.69 21.15 16.70
C ASP A 183 8.49 20.54 18.10
N LYS A 184 7.64 19.47 18.19
CA LYS A 184 7.42 18.71 19.41
C LYS A 184 8.19 17.40 19.36
N PRO A 185 9.23 17.20 20.16
CA PRO A 185 9.95 15.94 20.21
C PRO A 185 9.04 14.79 20.67
N LYS A 186 9.35 13.58 20.23
CA LYS A 186 8.75 12.37 20.78
C LYS A 186 9.15 12.23 22.25
N LEU A 187 8.18 11.97 23.10
CA LEU A 187 8.41 11.73 24.53
C LEU A 187 8.57 10.22 24.83
N LEU A 188 9.13 9.92 26.01
CA LEU A 188 9.16 8.55 26.53
C LEU A 188 7.71 8.04 26.74
N ASN A 189 7.44 6.78 26.46
CA ASN A 189 6.12 6.18 26.49
C ASN A 189 5.06 6.89 25.62
N GLU A 190 5.49 7.48 24.51
CA GLU A 190 4.63 8.05 23.49
C GLU A 190 4.89 7.36 22.16
N PHE A 191 3.83 6.99 21.42
CA PHE A 191 3.97 6.56 20.04
C PHE A 191 3.57 7.69 19.10
N VAL A 192 4.49 8.07 18.20
CA VAL A 192 4.30 9.21 17.28
C VAL A 192 4.38 8.73 15.85
N ASN A 193 3.43 9.17 15.01
CA ASN A 193 3.40 8.87 13.58
C ASN A 193 2.77 10.05 12.80
N THR A 194 2.80 10.03 11.47
CA THR A 194 2.14 11.02 10.59
C THR A 194 0.76 10.56 10.09
N TRP A 195 0.38 9.33 10.38
CA TRP A 195 -0.92 8.72 10.09
C TRP A 195 -1.33 7.81 11.25
N SER A 196 -2.33 6.92 11.09
CA SER A 196 -2.84 6.06 12.17
C SER A 196 -1.71 5.33 12.92
N VAL A 197 -1.68 5.50 14.24
CA VAL A 197 -0.74 4.78 15.12
C VAL A 197 -1.14 3.31 15.21
N GLU A 198 -2.43 3.05 15.37
CA GLU A 198 -2.99 1.70 15.44
C GLU A 198 -2.74 0.94 14.12
N GLY A 199 -2.92 1.61 12.97
CA GLY A 199 -2.63 1.04 11.65
C GLY A 199 -1.16 0.65 11.52
N LEU A 200 -0.24 1.57 11.81
CA LEU A 200 1.20 1.27 11.77
C LEU A 200 1.60 0.15 12.75
N TYR A 201 0.98 0.12 13.93
CA TYR A 201 1.19 -0.97 14.87
C TYR A 201 0.78 -2.32 14.26
N GLU A 202 -0.46 -2.42 13.75
CA GLU A 202 -0.98 -3.67 13.18
C GLU A 202 -0.13 -4.16 11.99
N GLU A 203 0.23 -3.27 11.08
CA GLU A 203 1.08 -3.58 9.94
C GLU A 203 2.50 -3.99 10.36
N GLY A 204 3.04 -3.30 11.36
CA GLY A 204 4.40 -3.50 11.85
C GLY A 204 4.60 -4.80 12.63
N VAL A 205 3.61 -5.24 13.42
CA VAL A 205 3.70 -6.50 14.20
C VAL A 205 3.28 -7.73 13.41
N ALA A 206 2.60 -7.54 12.28
CA ALA A 206 2.24 -8.64 11.38
C ALA A 206 3.49 -9.25 10.71
N PRO A 207 3.41 -10.50 10.23
CA PRO A 207 4.46 -11.07 9.39
C PRO A 207 4.77 -10.18 8.19
N ALA A 208 6.05 -10.07 7.81
CA ALA A 208 6.40 -9.40 6.56
C ALA A 208 5.81 -10.18 5.38
N GLU A 209 5.16 -9.47 4.46
CA GLU A 209 4.52 -10.05 3.27
C GLU A 209 5.19 -9.55 1.99
N LEU A 210 5.46 -10.47 1.07
CA LEU A 210 6.12 -10.15 -0.21
C LEU A 210 5.45 -10.92 -1.34
N GLY A 211 5.12 -10.24 -2.43
CA GLY A 211 4.94 -10.89 -3.71
C GLY A 211 6.25 -11.54 -4.14
N TRP A 212 6.23 -12.84 -4.48
CA TRP A 212 7.46 -13.59 -4.71
C TRP A 212 7.73 -13.80 -6.19
N GLY A 213 8.81 -13.21 -6.66
CA GLY A 213 9.20 -13.19 -8.08
C GLY A 213 9.69 -14.54 -8.61
N THR A 214 9.42 -14.82 -9.87
CA THR A 214 9.87 -16.06 -10.54
C THR A 214 11.39 -16.10 -10.80
N HIS A 215 12.08 -14.98 -10.65
CA HIS A 215 13.53 -14.86 -10.80
C HIS A 215 14.30 -15.16 -9.52
N GLU A 216 13.61 -15.24 -8.38
CA GLU A 216 14.24 -15.48 -7.08
C GLU A 216 14.78 -16.90 -6.98
N LYS A 217 16.02 -17.03 -6.54
CA LYS A 217 16.74 -18.32 -6.49
C LYS A 217 16.52 -19.08 -5.19
N LYS A 218 16.30 -18.37 -4.10
CA LYS A 218 16.18 -18.94 -2.74
C LYS A 218 15.20 -18.17 -1.91
N LEU A 219 14.36 -18.89 -1.18
CA LEU A 219 13.52 -18.31 -0.14
C LEU A 219 14.37 -17.72 1.00
N PRO A 220 13.99 -16.55 1.55
CA PRO A 220 14.65 -15.99 2.72
C PRO A 220 14.43 -16.88 3.96
N PRO A 221 15.31 -16.79 4.97
CA PRO A 221 15.09 -17.49 6.23
C PRO A 221 13.73 -17.18 6.84
N LEU A 222 13.13 -18.14 7.52
CA LEU A 222 11.83 -18.04 8.19
C LEU A 222 10.64 -17.76 7.25
N SER A 223 10.80 -17.92 5.94
CA SER A 223 9.71 -17.71 4.99
C SER A 223 8.84 -18.95 4.80
N TYR A 224 7.59 -18.70 4.46
CA TYR A 224 6.57 -19.71 4.18
C TYR A 224 5.80 -19.34 2.91
N GLU A 225 5.53 -20.33 2.07
CA GLU A 225 4.74 -20.20 0.84
C GLU A 225 3.29 -20.61 1.07
N HIS A 226 2.34 -19.89 0.47
CA HIS A 226 0.93 -20.27 0.47
C HIS A 226 0.70 -21.56 -0.36
N LYS A 227 -0.17 -22.43 0.13
CA LYS A 227 -0.48 -23.72 -0.52
C LYS A 227 -1.70 -23.67 -1.43
N SER A 228 -2.54 -22.67 -1.28
CA SER A 228 -3.80 -22.48 -2.03
C SER A 228 -3.82 -21.12 -2.74
N GLY A 229 -4.79 -20.93 -3.63
CA GLY A 229 -4.90 -19.72 -4.44
C GLY A 229 -3.78 -19.58 -5.48
N PRO A 230 -3.51 -18.37 -5.99
CA PRO A 230 -2.51 -18.13 -7.05
C PRO A 230 -1.06 -18.28 -6.57
N LYS A 231 -0.82 -18.41 -5.27
CA LYS A 231 0.53 -18.60 -4.66
C LYS A 231 1.55 -17.55 -5.09
N THR A 232 1.11 -16.32 -5.22
CA THR A 232 1.93 -15.21 -5.71
C THR A 232 2.75 -14.54 -4.62
N GLN A 233 2.54 -14.93 -3.36
CA GLN A 233 3.09 -14.27 -2.18
C GLN A 233 3.72 -15.26 -1.21
N ILE A 234 4.69 -14.79 -0.46
CA ILE A 234 5.27 -15.47 0.71
C ILE A 234 5.09 -14.60 1.97
N ALA A 235 5.19 -15.22 3.14
CA ALA A 235 5.30 -14.52 4.40
C ALA A 235 6.60 -14.90 5.12
N ILE A 236 7.24 -13.92 5.76
CA ILE A 236 8.38 -14.16 6.67
C ILE A 236 7.84 -14.15 8.10
N ALA A 237 8.12 -15.19 8.89
CA ALA A 237 7.70 -15.33 10.30
C ALA A 237 8.49 -14.38 11.21
N GLN A 238 8.44 -13.10 10.90
CA GLN A 238 9.09 -12.01 11.61
C GLN A 238 8.23 -10.75 11.43
N PRO A 239 8.08 -9.91 12.48
CA PRO A 239 7.39 -8.64 12.34
C PRO A 239 7.93 -7.81 11.16
N GLY A 240 7.04 -7.22 10.37
CA GLY A 240 7.43 -6.36 9.25
C GLY A 240 8.35 -5.23 9.70
N ALA A 241 8.08 -4.65 10.88
CA ALA A 241 8.92 -3.62 11.49
C ALA A 241 10.34 -4.08 11.88
N LYS A 242 10.64 -5.39 11.79
CA LYS A 242 11.99 -5.97 11.97
C LYS A 242 12.62 -6.46 10.68
N THR A 243 11.90 -6.43 9.58
CA THR A 243 12.39 -6.87 8.27
C THR A 243 12.79 -5.65 7.46
N TRP A 244 14.07 -5.35 7.40
CA TRP A 244 14.60 -4.14 6.79
C TRP A 244 15.31 -4.44 5.47
N VAL A 245 15.03 -3.60 4.48
CA VAL A 245 15.61 -3.68 3.14
C VAL A 245 16.16 -2.33 2.71
N ARG A 246 17.21 -2.36 1.87
CA ARG A 246 17.66 -1.17 1.15
C ARG A 246 16.68 -0.86 0.03
N SER A 247 16.40 0.40 -0.16
CA SER A 247 15.60 0.94 -1.24
C SER A 247 16.10 2.34 -1.62
N TRP A 248 15.41 3.00 -2.53
CA TRP A 248 15.79 4.31 -3.00
C TRP A 248 14.55 5.18 -3.26
N VAL A 249 14.64 6.43 -2.91
CA VAL A 249 13.73 7.51 -3.33
C VAL A 249 14.56 8.62 -3.96
N PRO A 250 13.99 9.56 -4.74
CA PRO A 250 14.77 10.63 -5.34
C PRO A 250 15.73 11.30 -4.34
N ASP A 251 16.98 11.40 -4.74
CA ASP A 251 18.12 12.00 -4.03
C ASP A 251 18.65 11.22 -2.81
N MET A 252 18.06 10.07 -2.44
CA MET A 252 18.60 9.31 -1.31
C MET A 252 18.34 7.81 -1.37
N GLU A 253 19.33 7.06 -0.92
CA GLU A 253 19.13 5.67 -0.53
C GLU A 253 18.48 5.61 0.85
N ILE A 254 17.57 4.69 1.05
CA ILE A 254 16.86 4.47 2.30
C ILE A 254 16.99 3.03 2.78
N THR A 255 16.78 2.84 4.07
CA THR A 255 16.48 1.54 4.66
C THR A 255 15.03 1.56 5.09
N GLY A 256 14.23 0.69 4.46
CA GLY A 256 12.79 0.62 4.69
C GLY A 256 12.35 -0.70 5.30
N MET A 257 11.24 -0.68 6.03
CA MET A 257 10.61 -1.87 6.59
C MET A 257 9.75 -2.57 5.54
N VAL A 258 9.75 -3.90 5.56
CA VAL A 258 8.83 -4.73 4.77
C VAL A 258 7.60 -5.01 5.63
N ILE A 259 6.80 -3.97 5.87
CA ILE A 259 5.52 -4.14 6.58
C ILE A 259 4.47 -4.71 5.62
N ARG A 260 3.44 -5.36 6.16
CA ARG A 260 2.41 -5.98 5.32
C ARG A 260 1.55 -4.91 4.65
N HIS A 261 1.28 -5.12 3.36
CA HIS A 261 0.42 -4.25 2.55
C HIS A 261 -0.26 -5.04 1.44
N GLY A 262 -1.49 -4.65 1.05
CA GLY A 262 -2.30 -5.37 0.06
C GLY A 262 -1.65 -5.45 -1.31
N GLU A 263 -0.92 -4.43 -1.74
CA GLU A 263 -0.22 -4.41 -3.02
C GLU A 263 0.91 -5.44 -3.13
N ALA A 264 1.44 -5.97 -2.02
CA ALA A 264 2.35 -7.12 -2.05
C ALA A 264 1.67 -8.40 -2.56
N PHE A 265 0.33 -8.40 -2.60
CA PHE A 265 -0.48 -9.45 -3.22
C PHE A 265 -1.05 -9.02 -4.58
N THR A 266 -1.71 -7.85 -4.66
CA THR A 266 -2.49 -7.47 -5.84
C THR A 266 -1.61 -7.15 -7.05
N ILE A 267 -0.51 -6.42 -6.87
CA ILE A 267 0.42 -6.10 -7.98
C ILE A 267 1.07 -7.35 -8.58
N PRO A 268 1.71 -8.27 -7.80
CA PRO A 268 2.30 -9.45 -8.38
C PRO A 268 1.27 -10.41 -8.97
N ASP A 269 0.05 -10.50 -8.41
CA ASP A 269 -1.03 -11.29 -8.98
C ASP A 269 -1.43 -10.74 -10.37
N HIS A 270 -1.62 -9.43 -10.47
CA HIS A 270 -1.98 -8.74 -11.72
C HIS A 270 -0.85 -8.77 -12.77
N LEU A 271 0.41 -8.74 -12.35
CA LEU A 271 1.57 -8.75 -13.24
C LEU A 271 2.10 -10.16 -13.55
N THR A 272 1.45 -11.23 -13.07
CA THR A 272 1.88 -12.59 -13.39
C THR A 272 1.51 -12.97 -14.82
N VAL A 273 2.50 -13.42 -15.59
CA VAL A 273 2.25 -14.07 -16.88
C VAL A 273 2.19 -15.58 -16.68
N TRP A 274 1.07 -16.17 -17.07
CA TRP A 274 0.81 -17.59 -16.92
C TRP A 274 0.97 -18.35 -18.23
N ASP A 275 1.52 -19.58 -18.14
CA ASP A 275 1.48 -20.61 -19.18
C ASP A 275 0.78 -21.83 -18.60
N GLY A 276 -0.51 -21.96 -18.89
CA GLY A 276 -1.39 -22.85 -18.14
C GLY A 276 -1.41 -22.46 -16.66
N ASP A 277 -1.12 -23.43 -15.79
CA ASP A 277 -1.06 -23.21 -14.33
C ASP A 277 0.34 -22.78 -13.83
N LYS A 278 1.29 -22.60 -14.74
CA LYS A 278 2.66 -22.22 -14.38
C LYS A 278 2.86 -20.72 -14.56
N ALA A 279 3.27 -20.04 -13.50
CA ALA A 279 3.76 -18.68 -13.60
C ALA A 279 5.12 -18.68 -14.32
N VAL A 280 5.18 -18.08 -15.52
CA VAL A 280 6.42 -17.95 -16.30
C VAL A 280 7.14 -16.63 -16.05
N TYR A 281 6.42 -15.65 -15.52
CA TYR A 281 6.96 -14.37 -15.08
C TYR A 281 6.11 -13.81 -13.94
N ARG A 282 6.78 -13.25 -12.96
CA ARG A 282 6.23 -12.43 -11.86
C ARG A 282 7.37 -11.63 -11.24
N PRO A 283 7.21 -10.33 -10.95
CA PRO A 283 8.17 -9.57 -10.17
C PRO A 283 8.07 -9.89 -8.67
N THR A 284 9.15 -9.69 -7.93
CA THR A 284 9.09 -9.55 -6.46
C THR A 284 8.51 -8.18 -6.13
N VAL A 285 7.52 -8.13 -5.23
CA VAL A 285 6.85 -6.86 -4.87
C VAL A 285 6.71 -6.77 -3.36
N HIS A 286 7.14 -5.66 -2.77
CA HIS A 286 6.92 -5.40 -1.35
C HIS A 286 7.07 -3.91 -1.01
N TYR A 287 6.58 -3.56 0.17
CA TYR A 287 6.81 -2.24 0.71
C TYR A 287 8.24 -2.10 1.22
N ALA A 288 8.81 -0.92 1.07
CA ALA A 288 10.07 -0.49 1.66
C ALA A 288 9.82 0.86 2.34
N TYR A 289 9.26 0.82 3.54
CA TYR A 289 8.76 1.98 4.28
C TYR A 289 9.79 2.51 5.27
N CYS A 290 10.20 3.74 5.05
CA CYS A 290 11.03 4.48 6.00
C CYS A 290 10.23 5.68 6.55
N PRO A 291 9.50 5.51 7.66
CA PRO A 291 8.69 6.57 8.26
C PRO A 291 9.55 7.69 8.83
N THR A 292 8.91 8.68 9.46
CA THR A 292 9.62 9.75 10.15
C THR A 292 10.57 9.22 11.24
N ASP A 293 11.63 9.96 11.55
CA ASP A 293 12.56 9.57 12.61
C ASP A 293 11.87 9.42 13.97
N ALA A 294 10.82 10.21 14.23
CA ALA A 294 9.99 10.07 15.43
C ALA A 294 9.20 8.76 15.47
N ALA A 295 8.68 8.31 14.32
CA ALA A 295 8.00 7.02 14.21
C ALA A 295 9.00 5.85 14.34
N ILE A 296 10.19 5.95 13.74
CA ILE A 296 11.26 4.95 13.92
C ILE A 296 11.63 4.82 15.41
N ALA A 297 11.80 5.93 16.12
CA ALA A 297 12.07 5.91 17.55
C ALA A 297 10.91 5.27 18.35
N SER A 298 9.66 5.52 17.94
CA SER A 298 8.46 4.91 18.54
C SER A 298 8.42 3.40 18.34
N LEU A 299 8.73 2.91 17.13
CA LEU A 299 8.81 1.48 16.82
C LEU A 299 9.93 0.78 17.60
N ARG A 300 11.07 1.43 17.81
CA ARG A 300 12.16 0.90 18.65
C ARG A 300 11.74 0.79 20.12
N GLU A 301 11.04 1.79 20.64
CA GLU A 301 10.49 1.73 22.00
C GLU A 301 9.41 0.63 22.11
N LEU A 302 8.55 0.49 21.13
CA LEU A 302 7.55 -0.58 21.05
C LEU A 302 8.20 -1.98 21.10
N GLU A 303 9.29 -2.21 20.37
CA GLU A 303 10.06 -3.45 20.44
C GLU A 303 10.59 -3.73 21.84
N HIS A 304 11.15 -2.70 22.53
CA HIS A 304 11.65 -2.83 23.91
C HIS A 304 10.53 -3.05 24.92
N ARG A 305 9.30 -2.72 24.58
CA ARG A 305 8.10 -2.98 25.37
C ARG A 305 7.45 -4.34 25.04
N ASN A 306 8.18 -5.24 24.36
CA ASN A 306 7.65 -6.52 23.89
C ASN A 306 6.40 -6.40 23.02
N TRP A 307 6.35 -5.37 22.17
CA TRP A 307 5.24 -5.06 21.25
C TRP A 307 3.94 -4.66 21.96
N ASP A 308 4.02 -4.19 23.19
CA ASP A 308 2.89 -3.65 23.93
C ASP A 308 2.72 -2.15 23.62
N LEU A 309 1.65 -1.81 22.87
CA LEU A 309 1.39 -0.46 22.40
C LEU A 309 1.03 0.46 23.58
N THR A 310 1.70 1.60 23.65
CA THR A 310 1.41 2.62 24.69
C THR A 310 0.06 3.29 24.45
N GLU A 311 -0.60 3.69 25.55
CA GLU A 311 -1.85 4.48 25.49
C GLU A 311 -1.62 5.91 24.98
N ASN A 312 -0.41 6.46 25.16
CA ASN A 312 -0.04 7.78 24.66
C ASN A 312 0.29 7.69 23.18
N GLN A 313 -0.62 8.16 22.35
CA GLN A 313 -0.50 8.14 20.89
C GLN A 313 -0.66 9.56 20.33
N ARG A 314 0.19 9.92 19.38
CA ARG A 314 0.12 11.22 18.73
C ARG A 314 0.31 11.10 17.21
N ILE A 315 -0.67 11.60 16.48
CA ILE A 315 -0.56 11.79 15.03
C ILE A 315 -0.08 13.22 14.82
N MET A 316 1.08 13.38 14.20
CA MET A 316 1.66 14.68 13.87
C MET A 316 0.84 15.37 12.77
N ASN A 317 0.47 16.61 13.00
CA ASN A 317 -0.25 17.48 12.06
C ASN A 317 0.32 18.90 12.11
N ASP A 318 -0.34 19.82 12.84
CA ASP A 318 -0.02 21.24 12.86
C ASP A 318 1.39 21.55 13.39
N GLU A 319 1.95 20.69 14.22
CA GLU A 319 3.28 20.77 14.76
C GLU A 319 4.40 20.41 13.75
N ILE A 320 4.04 19.89 12.56
CA ILE A 320 5.06 19.64 11.52
C ILE A 320 5.53 20.97 10.96
N ILE A 321 6.85 21.18 11.00
CA ILE A 321 7.47 22.45 10.61
C ILE A 321 8.19 22.39 9.27
N ASP A 322 8.63 21.20 8.84
CA ASP A 322 9.36 21.00 7.58
C ASP A 322 9.30 19.53 7.14
N GLY A 323 9.79 19.26 5.94
CA GLY A 323 9.92 17.93 5.37
C GLY A 323 8.92 17.65 4.26
N ASN A 324 9.02 16.46 3.72
CA ASN A 324 8.15 15.94 2.66
C ASN A 324 7.87 14.46 2.87
N ASP A 325 6.85 13.98 2.21
CA ASP A 325 6.60 12.56 2.06
C ASP A 325 6.85 12.14 0.61
N ARG A 326 7.94 11.38 0.43
CA ARG A 326 8.37 10.84 -0.87
C ARG A 326 7.78 9.45 -1.02
N LEU A 327 6.56 9.38 -1.51
CA LEU A 327 5.83 8.12 -1.72
C LEU A 327 5.73 7.80 -3.21
N GLY A 328 6.19 6.61 -3.59
CA GLY A 328 6.13 6.16 -4.97
C GLY A 328 6.49 4.69 -5.15
N VAL A 329 6.77 4.33 -6.39
CA VAL A 329 7.17 2.97 -6.77
C VAL A 329 8.55 3.00 -7.42
N LEU A 330 9.39 2.05 -7.05
CA LEU A 330 10.72 1.85 -7.62
C LEU A 330 10.71 0.53 -8.39
N LEU A 331 10.71 0.60 -9.71
CA LEU A 331 10.81 -0.56 -10.59
C LEU A 331 12.28 -0.84 -10.91
N MET A 332 12.70 -2.09 -10.85
CA MET A 332 14.09 -2.50 -10.97
C MET A 332 14.27 -3.71 -11.88
N GLY A 333 15.46 -3.82 -12.53
CA GLY A 333 15.83 -4.95 -13.38
C GLY A 333 15.64 -4.72 -14.89
N HIS A 334 15.06 -3.58 -15.26
CA HIS A 334 14.87 -3.13 -16.65
C HIS A 334 16.14 -2.46 -17.22
N PRO A 335 16.20 -2.08 -18.54
CA PRO A 335 17.41 -1.55 -19.18
C PRO A 335 18.04 -0.31 -18.53
N TYR A 336 17.27 0.44 -17.73
CA TYR A 336 17.75 1.63 -17.01
C TYR A 336 18.10 1.33 -15.55
N LYS A 337 18.34 0.08 -15.16
CA LYS A 337 18.54 -0.42 -13.80
C LYS A 337 17.33 -0.21 -12.90
N SER A 338 17.08 1.03 -12.49
CA SER A 338 15.97 1.43 -11.62
C SER A 338 15.20 2.62 -12.18
N TRP A 339 13.92 2.72 -11.85
CA TRP A 339 13.06 3.83 -12.25
C TRP A 339 12.07 4.13 -11.11
N TRP A 340 12.06 5.36 -10.64
CA TRP A 340 11.14 5.78 -9.60
C TRP A 340 10.02 6.66 -10.15
N THR A 341 8.78 6.41 -9.70
CA THR A 341 7.60 7.19 -10.07
C THR A 341 6.76 7.44 -8.84
N GLY A 342 6.48 8.70 -8.49
CA GLY A 342 5.71 9.05 -7.30
C GLY A 342 5.64 10.53 -7.01
N SER A 343 5.30 10.86 -5.76
CA SER A 343 5.14 12.21 -5.23
C SER A 343 6.32 12.64 -4.38
N LEU A 344 6.64 13.92 -4.44
CA LEU A 344 7.62 14.61 -3.58
C LEU A 344 6.92 15.67 -2.73
N LEU A 345 5.67 15.44 -2.31
CA LEU A 345 4.82 16.44 -1.67
C LEU A 345 5.44 16.94 -0.35
N SER A 346 5.74 18.24 -0.29
CA SER A 346 6.22 18.87 0.94
C SER A 346 5.07 19.24 1.87
N ILE A 347 5.37 19.39 3.16
CA ILE A 347 4.41 19.93 4.14
C ILE A 347 3.93 21.32 3.74
N HIS A 348 4.82 22.15 3.16
CA HIS A 348 4.49 23.51 2.75
C HIS A 348 3.50 23.53 1.58
N ASP A 349 3.65 22.63 0.61
CA ASP A 349 2.72 22.52 -0.53
C ASP A 349 1.42 21.84 -0.11
N SER A 350 1.49 20.83 0.75
CA SER A 350 0.32 20.20 1.35
C SER A 350 -0.58 21.24 2.03
N ARG A 351 -0.02 22.13 2.85
CA ARG A 351 -0.78 23.17 3.55
C ARG A 351 -1.37 24.26 2.66
N LYS A 352 -0.78 24.51 1.48
CA LYS A 352 -1.40 25.38 0.47
C LYS A 352 -2.65 24.73 -0.14
N LEU A 353 -2.66 23.40 -0.26
CA LEU A 353 -3.80 22.64 -0.80
C LEU A 353 -4.88 22.46 0.26
N ILE A 354 -4.50 21.96 1.43
CA ILE A 354 -5.41 21.66 2.54
C ILE A 354 -4.73 22.12 3.85
N PRO A 355 -5.18 23.24 4.44
CA PRO A 355 -4.66 23.73 5.71
C PRO A 355 -4.73 22.66 6.81
N ASN A 356 -3.78 22.67 7.73
CA ASN A 356 -3.70 21.82 8.92
C ASN A 356 -3.61 20.31 8.64
N GLN A 357 -3.07 19.92 7.47
CA GLN A 357 -2.85 18.50 7.14
C GLN A 357 -1.38 18.22 6.86
N SER A 358 -0.94 17.00 7.20
CA SER A 358 0.37 16.49 6.80
C SER A 358 0.42 16.16 5.31
N ALA A 359 1.59 16.02 4.72
CA ALA A 359 1.75 15.59 3.34
C ALA A 359 1.17 14.17 3.15
N THR A 360 1.46 13.26 4.07
CA THR A 360 0.94 11.88 4.10
C THR A 360 -0.59 11.85 4.10
N THR A 361 -1.24 12.63 4.97
CA THR A 361 -2.71 12.69 5.03
C THR A 361 -3.31 13.21 3.73
N VAL A 362 -2.69 14.21 3.09
CA VAL A 362 -3.19 14.76 1.81
C VAL A 362 -3.04 13.73 0.69
N GLN A 363 -1.95 12.97 0.64
CA GLN A 363 -1.77 11.88 -0.33
C GLN A 363 -2.84 10.79 -0.15
N VAL A 364 -3.07 10.32 1.07
CA VAL A 364 -4.09 9.30 1.37
C VAL A 364 -5.48 9.80 1.02
N ALA A 365 -5.88 10.96 1.52
CA ALA A 365 -7.22 11.51 1.32
C ALA A 365 -7.53 11.78 -0.17
N SER A 366 -6.54 12.27 -0.92
CA SER A 366 -6.71 12.53 -2.36
C SER A 366 -6.76 11.25 -3.18
N ALA A 367 -6.08 10.19 -2.77
CA ALA A 367 -6.17 8.89 -3.40
C ALA A 367 -7.57 8.26 -3.20
N VAL A 368 -8.09 8.34 -1.97
CA VAL A 368 -9.50 7.96 -1.67
C VAL A 368 -10.47 8.79 -2.51
N PHE A 369 -10.28 10.12 -2.55
CA PHE A 369 -11.11 11.01 -3.36
C PHE A 369 -11.09 10.61 -4.86
N ALA A 370 -9.93 10.27 -5.41
CA ALA A 370 -9.81 9.86 -6.80
C ALA A 370 -10.62 8.60 -7.11
N ALA A 371 -10.56 7.61 -6.23
CA ALA A 371 -11.33 6.37 -6.37
C ALA A 371 -12.84 6.61 -6.22
N VAL A 372 -13.28 7.40 -5.24
CA VAL A 372 -14.69 7.79 -5.08
C VAL A 372 -15.20 8.55 -6.30
N ALA A 373 -14.43 9.53 -6.81
CA ALA A 373 -14.81 10.33 -7.96
C ALA A 373 -14.95 9.47 -9.24
N TRP A 374 -14.12 8.43 -9.37
CA TRP A 374 -14.23 7.47 -10.46
C TRP A 374 -15.43 6.53 -10.25
N ALA A 375 -15.62 5.98 -9.05
CA ALA A 375 -16.69 5.02 -8.73
C ALA A 375 -18.08 5.60 -8.98
N VAL A 376 -18.32 6.84 -8.54
CA VAL A 376 -19.61 7.55 -8.74
C VAL A 376 -19.96 7.70 -10.22
N LYS A 377 -18.96 7.82 -11.11
CA LYS A 377 -19.17 7.86 -12.57
C LYS A 377 -19.30 6.47 -13.19
N ASN A 378 -18.93 5.43 -12.46
CA ASN A 378 -18.88 4.05 -12.91
C ASN A 378 -19.58 3.12 -11.90
N PRO A 379 -20.90 3.27 -11.66
CA PRO A 379 -21.58 2.66 -10.51
C PRO A 379 -21.81 1.14 -10.60
N ASP A 380 -21.57 0.52 -11.77
CA ASP A 380 -21.95 -0.89 -12.04
C ASP A 380 -20.75 -1.73 -12.53
N LYS A 381 -19.58 -1.57 -11.88
CA LYS A 381 -18.34 -2.29 -12.27
C LYS A 381 -18.07 -3.54 -11.44
N GLY A 382 -18.88 -3.82 -10.42
CA GLY A 382 -18.61 -4.90 -9.49
C GLY A 382 -17.44 -4.59 -8.56
N ILE A 383 -16.81 -5.64 -8.00
CA ILE A 383 -15.70 -5.48 -7.08
C ILE A 383 -14.38 -5.38 -7.83
N LEU A 384 -13.59 -4.38 -7.45
CA LEU A 384 -12.31 -4.04 -8.05
C LEU A 384 -11.25 -3.88 -6.95
N VAL A 385 -10.05 -4.32 -7.26
CA VAL A 385 -8.83 -3.86 -6.59
C VAL A 385 -8.21 -2.72 -7.41
N PRO A 386 -7.29 -1.90 -6.88
CA PRO A 386 -6.69 -0.78 -7.60
C PRO A 386 -6.08 -1.18 -8.96
N ASP A 387 -5.54 -2.39 -9.03
CA ASP A 387 -4.92 -2.93 -10.24
C ASP A 387 -5.93 -3.16 -11.40
N ASP A 388 -7.22 -3.30 -11.12
CA ASP A 388 -8.28 -3.46 -12.14
C ASP A 388 -8.74 -2.11 -12.73
N MET A 389 -8.40 -0.99 -12.07
CA MET A 389 -8.94 0.32 -12.42
C MET A 389 -8.14 1.02 -13.55
N PRO A 390 -8.76 1.97 -14.29
CA PRO A 390 -8.10 2.73 -15.34
C PRO A 390 -7.17 3.79 -14.76
N TRP A 391 -5.89 3.47 -14.65
CA TRP A 391 -4.89 4.25 -13.93
C TRP A 391 -4.79 5.74 -14.39
N ARG A 392 -4.96 6.02 -15.70
CA ARG A 392 -4.88 7.39 -16.20
C ARG A 392 -6.00 8.28 -15.65
N GLU A 393 -7.21 7.74 -15.59
CA GLU A 393 -8.37 8.48 -15.08
C GLU A 393 -8.23 8.71 -13.58
N VAL A 394 -7.81 7.68 -12.83
CA VAL A 394 -7.63 7.77 -11.37
C VAL A 394 -6.52 8.74 -11.01
N LEU A 395 -5.35 8.62 -11.67
CA LEU A 395 -4.23 9.54 -11.42
C LEU A 395 -4.59 10.99 -11.74
N ALA A 396 -5.38 11.24 -12.79
CA ALA A 396 -5.79 12.60 -13.14
C ALA A 396 -6.60 13.32 -12.03
N TYR A 397 -7.34 12.58 -11.20
CA TYR A 397 -8.02 13.17 -10.04
C TYR A 397 -7.06 13.48 -8.88
N ALA A 398 -6.02 12.67 -8.68
CA ALA A 398 -5.10 12.78 -7.56
C ALA A 398 -3.93 13.75 -7.81
N GLU A 399 -3.47 13.89 -9.06
CA GLU A 399 -2.20 14.51 -9.45
C GLU A 399 -1.95 15.88 -8.80
N LYS A 400 -2.94 16.76 -8.81
CA LYS A 400 -2.79 18.12 -8.24
C LYS A 400 -2.54 18.10 -6.72
N TYR A 401 -3.04 17.08 -6.03
CA TYR A 401 -2.87 16.94 -4.57
C TYR A 401 -1.58 16.21 -4.20
N TRP A 402 -0.95 15.56 -5.19
CA TRP A 402 0.33 14.90 -5.04
C TRP A 402 1.52 15.79 -5.44
N GLY A 403 1.27 17.06 -5.77
CA GLY A 403 2.29 17.99 -6.23
C GLY A 403 2.81 17.67 -7.64
N GLY A 404 2.03 16.92 -8.42
CA GLY A 404 2.45 16.28 -9.67
C GLY A 404 3.14 14.94 -9.42
N PHE A 405 3.40 14.20 -10.50
CA PHE A 405 4.11 12.92 -10.42
C PHE A 405 5.51 13.06 -11.03
N HIS A 406 6.53 12.90 -10.19
CA HIS A 406 7.89 12.72 -10.66
C HIS A 406 8.06 11.31 -11.22
N SER A 407 8.71 11.17 -12.40
CA SER A 407 8.98 9.87 -13.01
C SER A 407 10.31 9.93 -13.75
N ALA A 408 11.32 9.21 -13.26
CA ALA A 408 12.68 9.31 -13.78
C ALA A 408 13.51 8.04 -13.50
N PRO A 409 14.52 7.73 -14.36
CA PRO A 409 15.48 6.68 -14.08
C PRO A 409 16.36 7.05 -12.88
N ALA A 410 16.81 6.00 -12.18
CA ALA A 410 17.78 6.08 -11.10
C ALA A 410 18.93 5.10 -11.35
N ASP A 411 20.16 5.59 -11.27
CA ASP A 411 21.34 4.74 -11.39
C ASP A 411 21.68 4.11 -10.03
N TRP A 412 20.81 3.19 -9.58
CA TRP A 412 20.90 2.58 -8.26
C TRP A 412 20.66 1.06 -8.33
N THR A 413 21.43 0.32 -7.56
CA THR A 413 21.18 -1.09 -7.24
C THR A 413 21.39 -1.35 -5.74
N PRO A 414 20.84 -2.43 -5.16
CA PRO A 414 21.03 -2.71 -3.74
C PRO A 414 22.46 -3.07 -3.34
N ILE A 415 23.34 -3.35 -4.29
CA ILE A 415 24.73 -3.72 -4.05
C ILE A 415 25.74 -2.62 -4.42
N ASP A 416 25.32 -1.63 -5.24
CA ASP A 416 26.19 -0.51 -5.57
C ASP A 416 26.43 0.35 -4.32
N ASN A 417 27.65 0.89 -4.20
CA ASN A 417 28.08 1.74 -3.08
C ASN A 417 27.95 1.11 -1.67
N ARG A 418 27.74 -0.20 -1.60
CA ARG A 418 27.66 -0.91 -0.32
C ARG A 418 29.06 -1.09 0.23
N LYS A 419 29.44 -0.26 1.20
CA LYS A 419 30.71 -0.38 1.91
C LYS A 419 30.48 -1.17 3.18
N ASP A 420 31.13 -2.30 3.30
CA ASP A 420 31.22 -3.06 4.54
C ASP A 420 32.61 -2.85 5.14
N PHE A 421 32.70 -2.31 6.35
CA PHE A 421 33.99 -2.07 7.03
C PHE A 421 34.75 -3.34 7.33
N PHE A 422 34.07 -4.47 7.34
CA PHE A 422 34.69 -5.78 7.63
C PHE A 422 34.52 -6.76 6.45
N GLU A 423 34.46 -6.23 5.22
CA GLU A 423 34.39 -7.04 4.01
C GLU A 423 35.52 -8.08 4.00
N GLY A 424 35.16 -9.33 3.71
CA GLY A 424 36.08 -10.47 3.77
C GLY A 424 36.24 -11.12 5.15
N TRP A 425 35.72 -10.51 6.22
CA TRP A 425 35.76 -11.08 7.58
C TRP A 425 34.37 -11.49 8.11
N ASN A 426 33.31 -10.89 7.59
CA ASN A 426 31.94 -11.11 8.05
C ASN A 426 31.24 -12.27 7.31
N GLY A 427 31.86 -12.87 6.30
CA GLY A 427 31.30 -13.96 5.50
C GLY A 427 30.06 -13.59 4.70
N LYS A 428 29.76 -12.27 4.53
CA LYS A 428 28.60 -11.81 3.79
C LYS A 428 28.92 -11.84 2.29
N GLU A 429 28.25 -12.72 1.57
CA GLU A 429 28.33 -12.80 0.12
C GLU A 429 27.05 -12.23 -0.50
N TYR A 430 27.21 -11.45 -1.57
CA TYR A 430 26.09 -10.94 -2.36
C TYR A 430 25.92 -11.79 -3.62
N ASP A 431 24.64 -12.04 -4.00
CA ASP A 431 24.37 -12.69 -5.27
C ASP A 431 24.79 -11.75 -6.42
N SER A 432 25.38 -12.33 -7.46
CA SER A 432 25.83 -11.58 -8.65
C SER A 432 24.67 -10.97 -9.45
N ASP A 433 23.45 -11.53 -9.33
CA ASP A 433 22.23 -10.88 -9.81
C ASP A 433 21.78 -9.88 -8.74
N PRO A 434 21.91 -8.56 -8.95
CA PRO A 434 21.64 -7.56 -7.91
C PRO A 434 20.17 -7.58 -7.45
N TRP A 435 19.28 -8.14 -8.24
CA TRP A 435 17.85 -8.10 -8.02
C TRP A 435 17.29 -9.27 -7.22
N GLN A 436 18.15 -10.08 -6.59
CA GLN A 436 17.70 -11.09 -5.63
C GLN A 436 17.33 -10.45 -4.29
N PHE A 437 16.21 -10.86 -3.68
CA PHE A 437 15.75 -10.31 -2.42
C PHE A 437 16.81 -10.30 -1.32
N SER A 438 17.65 -11.34 -1.28
CA SER A 438 18.75 -11.44 -0.33
C SER A 438 19.75 -10.27 -0.41
N ASN A 439 19.89 -9.64 -1.56
CA ASN A 439 20.77 -8.47 -1.74
C ASN A 439 20.17 -7.18 -1.20
N PHE A 440 18.86 -7.11 -0.99
CA PHE A 440 18.20 -5.96 -0.39
C PHE A 440 18.23 -6.00 1.14
N LEU A 441 18.32 -7.18 1.76
CA LEU A 441 18.32 -7.31 3.22
C LEU A 441 19.48 -6.57 3.88
N VAL A 442 19.18 -5.93 5.03
CA VAL A 442 20.11 -5.14 5.84
C VAL A 442 20.71 -5.99 6.95
#